data_c0549d12b8f3cb3037afd83817135450
#
_entry.id   c0549d12b8f3cb3037afd83817135450
#
_cell.length_a   1.000
_cell.length_b   1.000
_cell.length_c   1.000
_cell.angle_alpha   90.00
_cell.angle_beta   90.00
_cell.angle_gamma   90.00
#
_symmetry.space_group_name_H-M   'P 1'
#
loop_
_entity.id
_entity.type
_entity.pdbx_description
1 polymer ?
#
loop_
_entity_poly.entity_id
_entity_poly.type
_entity_poly.pdbx_seq_one_letter_code
_entity_poly.pdbx_strand_id
1 'polypeptide(L)'
;MWLFSLPMRLLRKETGLACIFKKWSPVDLWYNRATCIGEKIGKGADMSQIIELPEVLANQIAAGEVIERPASVVKELVENSIDAGASQIVVEIEEAGLKSIRITDNGEGIAHDEVALALRRHATSKIKNQADLFRIRTLGFRGEAMPSIASVSILTLLTAQEGAAHGTKLVAKGGEIEELEPATSPVGTKITVEDLFFNTPARLKYLKSQQAELSHIVDILNRLSLAHPEIAFTLINDGKEMTKTAGTGNLRQAIAGVYGLASAKKMVAIENRDLDFEVTGFVSLPELTRANRNYISLFINGRYIKNFLLNRAILDGYGSKLMVGRFPLAIINIQIDPYLADVNVHPTKQEVRISKERELMALISQAIANALKEQDLIPDALENLA
;
A
#
# COMPACT_ATOMS: atom_id res chain seq x y z
N MET A 1 26.88 -43.79 -17.99
CA MET A 1 27.00 -44.88 -19.01
C MET A 1 25.58 -45.36 -19.26
N TRP A 2 24.99 -44.92 -20.28
CA TRP A 2 24.03 -45.52 -21.23
C TRP A 2 23.56 -44.44 -22.20
N LEU A 3 24.10 -44.54 -23.40
CA LEU A 3 23.72 -43.83 -24.61
C LEU A 3 22.39 -44.42 -25.13
N PHE A 4 21.44 -43.53 -25.52
CA PHE A 4 20.46 -43.89 -26.53
C PHE A 4 20.54 -42.88 -27.67
N SER A 5 21.16 -43.35 -28.75
CA SER A 5 21.12 -42.77 -30.08
C SER A 5 19.82 -43.21 -30.77
N LEU A 6 19.05 -42.31 -31.27
CA LEU A 6 17.96 -42.56 -32.22
C LEU A 6 18.26 -41.88 -33.55
N PRO A 7 18.03 -42.53 -34.69
CA PRO A 7 18.53 -42.10 -35.99
C PRO A 7 17.64 -41.04 -36.61
N MET A 8 18.27 -40.09 -37.28
CA MET A 8 17.63 -39.14 -38.18
C MET A 8 16.90 -39.85 -39.31
N ARG A 9 15.57 -39.61 -39.49
CA ARG A 9 14.89 -39.78 -40.73
C ARG A 9 14.64 -38.45 -41.43
N LEU A 10 15.33 -38.29 -42.56
CA LEU A 10 15.06 -37.24 -43.51
C LEU A 10 13.67 -37.44 -44.12
N LEU A 11 12.76 -36.50 -43.92
CA LEU A 11 11.58 -36.35 -44.73
C LEU A 11 11.83 -35.19 -45.71
N ARG A 12 12.14 -35.54 -46.94
CA ARG A 12 12.21 -34.63 -48.09
C ARG A 12 10.75 -34.39 -48.56
N LYS A 13 10.27 -33.17 -48.45
CA LYS A 13 9.14 -32.71 -49.23
C LYS A 13 9.40 -31.34 -49.80
N GLU A 14 9.09 -31.24 -51.04
CA GLU A 14 9.28 -30.15 -51.98
C GLU A 14 8.63 -28.86 -51.52
N THR A 15 9.40 -27.96 -50.96
CA THR A 15 9.25 -26.49 -51.02
C THR A 15 10.48 -25.89 -50.31
N GLY A 16 11.29 -25.19 -51.04
CA GLY A 16 12.63 -24.76 -50.64
C GLY A 16 12.70 -23.78 -49.46
N LEU A 17 12.78 -24.32 -48.26
CA LEU A 17 13.22 -23.61 -47.05
C LEU A 17 14.04 -24.57 -46.19
N ALA A 18 15.36 -24.38 -46.21
CA ALA A 18 16.26 -25.08 -45.30
C ALA A 18 16.23 -24.38 -43.92
N CYS A 19 15.64 -25.04 -42.92
CA CYS A 19 15.78 -24.63 -41.53
C CYS A 19 17.04 -25.25 -40.91
N ILE A 20 18.03 -24.45 -40.56
CA ILE A 20 19.20 -24.83 -39.79
C ILE A 20 18.82 -24.79 -38.31
N PHE A 21 18.70 -25.95 -37.65
CA PHE A 21 18.50 -26.04 -36.20
C PHE A 21 19.85 -25.90 -35.48
N LYS A 22 20.08 -24.77 -34.80
CA LYS A 22 21.06 -24.64 -33.71
C LYS A 22 20.43 -25.08 -32.40
N LYS A 23 21.18 -25.79 -31.55
CA LYS A 23 20.76 -26.20 -30.19
C LYS A 23 20.25 -25.02 -29.38
N TRP A 24 19.03 -25.08 -28.93
CA TRP A 24 18.37 -24.04 -28.12
C TRP A 24 18.08 -24.61 -26.71
N SER A 25 18.13 -23.71 -25.72
CA SER A 25 17.84 -24.06 -24.32
C SER A 25 16.33 -24.21 -24.08
N PRO A 26 15.88 -24.84 -22.97
CA PRO A 26 14.44 -25.05 -22.70
C PRO A 26 13.60 -23.76 -22.59
N VAL A 27 14.23 -22.58 -22.44
CA VAL A 27 13.55 -21.28 -22.37
C VAL A 27 13.11 -20.79 -23.75
N ASP A 28 13.84 -21.19 -24.80
CA ASP A 28 13.59 -20.74 -26.17
C ASP A 28 12.43 -21.46 -26.87
N LEU A 29 11.99 -22.61 -26.33
CA LEU A 29 10.90 -23.40 -26.88
C LEU A 29 9.50 -22.77 -26.62
N TRP A 30 9.41 -21.84 -25.70
CA TRP A 30 8.13 -21.20 -25.34
C TRP A 30 7.79 -20.02 -26.24
N TYR A 31 8.78 -19.34 -26.79
CA TYR A 31 8.56 -18.17 -27.64
C TYR A 31 8.12 -18.51 -29.07
N ASN A 32 8.43 -19.71 -29.54
CA ASN A 32 8.19 -20.11 -30.95
C ASN A 32 6.95 -20.98 -31.18
N ARG A 33 6.16 -21.30 -30.13
CA ARG A 33 4.91 -22.09 -30.32
C ARG A 33 3.70 -21.25 -30.75
N ALA A 34 3.83 -19.93 -30.77
CA ALA A 34 2.78 -19.00 -31.22
C ALA A 34 2.79 -18.67 -32.73
N THR A 35 3.79 -19.16 -33.47
CA THR A 35 3.99 -18.77 -34.89
C THR A 35 3.67 -19.84 -35.92
N CYS A 36 3.06 -20.96 -35.53
CA CYS A 36 2.69 -22.03 -36.47
C CYS A 36 1.19 -22.24 -36.63
N ILE A 37 0.36 -21.21 -36.45
CA ILE A 37 -1.02 -21.21 -36.99
C ILE A 37 -0.96 -20.29 -38.21
N GLY A 38 -0.91 -20.93 -39.41
CA GLY A 38 -0.90 -20.23 -40.69
C GLY A 38 -2.24 -19.56 -40.97
N GLU A 39 -2.43 -18.36 -40.55
CA GLU A 39 -3.28 -17.38 -41.19
C GLU A 39 -2.39 -16.36 -41.89
N LYS A 40 -2.74 -16.04 -43.15
CA LYS A 40 -2.07 -15.04 -43.96
C LYS A 40 -2.02 -13.71 -43.20
N ILE A 41 -0.93 -13.47 -42.48
CA ILE A 41 -0.64 -12.14 -41.98
C ILE A 41 -0.32 -11.28 -43.20
N GLY A 42 -1.24 -10.37 -43.50
CA GLY A 42 -1.04 -9.32 -44.50
C GLY A 42 0.27 -8.62 -44.23
N LYS A 43 0.91 -8.17 -45.30
CA LYS A 43 2.18 -7.44 -45.37
C LYS A 43 2.34 -6.48 -44.19
N GLY A 44 3.44 -6.66 -43.44
CA GLY A 44 4.10 -5.71 -42.59
C GLY A 44 3.18 -4.77 -41.79
N ALA A 45 2.85 -5.12 -40.53
CA ALA A 45 2.49 -4.11 -39.58
C ALA A 45 3.75 -3.21 -39.45
N ASP A 46 3.65 -1.99 -39.95
CA ASP A 46 4.69 -0.98 -39.82
C ASP A 46 4.81 -0.64 -38.34
N MET A 47 5.80 -1.25 -37.65
CA MET A 47 6.05 -1.07 -36.22
C MET A 47 6.59 0.32 -35.87
N SER A 48 6.65 1.21 -36.88
CA SER A 48 7.23 2.56 -36.76
C SER A 48 6.19 3.67 -36.56
N GLN A 49 4.89 3.37 -36.58
CA GLN A 49 3.85 4.37 -36.35
C GLN A 49 3.51 4.53 -34.89
N ILE A 50 3.68 5.75 -34.38
CA ILE A 50 3.14 6.15 -33.06
C ILE A 50 1.62 6.24 -33.22
N ILE A 51 0.88 5.48 -32.39
CA ILE A 51 -0.58 5.48 -32.35
C ILE A 51 -1.06 5.93 -30.97
N GLU A 52 -2.18 6.61 -30.92
CA GLU A 52 -2.89 6.86 -29.69
C GLU A 52 -3.60 5.56 -29.23
N LEU A 53 -3.33 5.17 -27.96
CA LEU A 53 -3.93 3.96 -27.44
C LEU A 53 -5.42 4.18 -27.12
N PRO A 54 -6.28 3.16 -27.32
CA PRO A 54 -7.65 3.20 -26.81
C PRO A 54 -7.65 3.50 -25.30
N GLU A 55 -8.61 4.29 -24.83
CA GLU A 55 -8.69 4.76 -23.46
C GLU A 55 -8.69 3.62 -22.44
N VAL A 56 -9.42 2.53 -22.74
CA VAL A 56 -9.45 1.31 -21.91
C VAL A 56 -8.06 0.71 -21.73
N LEU A 57 -7.28 0.61 -22.82
CA LEU A 57 -5.92 0.05 -22.76
C LEU A 57 -4.95 1.00 -22.03
N ALA A 58 -5.05 2.29 -22.29
CA ALA A 58 -4.27 3.31 -21.58
C ALA A 58 -4.55 3.27 -20.07
N ASN A 59 -5.83 3.09 -19.70
CA ASN A 59 -6.26 2.96 -18.31
C ASN A 59 -5.71 1.68 -17.65
N GLN A 60 -5.71 0.55 -18.34
CA GLN A 60 -5.13 -0.71 -17.83
C GLN A 60 -3.61 -0.61 -17.63
N ILE A 61 -2.89 0.06 -18.53
CA ILE A 61 -1.43 0.27 -18.42
C ILE A 61 -1.15 1.13 -17.19
N ALA A 62 -1.78 2.28 -17.08
CA ALA A 62 -1.56 3.18 -15.95
C ALA A 62 -2.07 2.63 -14.61
N ALA A 63 -3.15 1.82 -14.61
CA ALA A 63 -3.54 1.06 -13.41
C ALA A 63 -2.43 0.13 -12.94
N GLY A 64 -1.55 -0.33 -13.84
CA GLY A 64 -0.41 -1.17 -13.51
C GLY A 64 0.66 -0.49 -12.67
N GLU A 65 0.79 0.80 -12.82
CA GLU A 65 1.76 1.61 -12.09
C GLU A 65 1.25 1.96 -10.68
N VAL A 66 -0.07 2.02 -10.50
CA VAL A 66 -0.71 2.39 -9.23
C VAL A 66 -1.12 1.16 -8.43
N ILE A 67 -1.74 0.17 -9.08
CA ILE A 67 -2.32 -1.02 -8.44
C ILE A 67 -1.53 -2.27 -8.85
N GLU A 68 -0.51 -2.58 -8.09
CA GLU A 68 0.33 -3.77 -8.31
C GLU A 68 -0.23 -5.04 -7.66
N ARG A 69 -0.96 -4.90 -6.54
CA ARG A 69 -1.43 -6.00 -5.67
C ARG A 69 -2.66 -5.61 -4.84
N PRO A 70 -3.36 -6.57 -4.20
CA PRO A 70 -4.50 -6.28 -3.32
C PRO A 70 -4.18 -5.26 -2.22
N ALA A 71 -3.00 -5.33 -1.62
CA ALA A 71 -2.56 -4.38 -0.59
C ALA A 71 -2.49 -2.92 -1.09
N SER A 72 -2.23 -2.69 -2.40
CA SER A 72 -2.27 -1.35 -2.99
C SER A 72 -3.69 -0.80 -3.03
N VAL A 73 -4.68 -1.65 -3.35
CA VAL A 73 -6.12 -1.28 -3.32
C VAL A 73 -6.53 -0.89 -1.91
N VAL A 74 -6.24 -1.75 -0.92
CA VAL A 74 -6.56 -1.46 0.49
C VAL A 74 -5.94 -0.15 0.93
N LYS A 75 -4.66 0.09 0.61
CA LYS A 75 -3.96 1.32 0.95
C LYS A 75 -4.67 2.57 0.41
N GLU A 76 -4.90 2.62 -0.90
CA GLU A 76 -5.47 3.81 -1.54
C GLU A 76 -6.92 4.07 -1.07
N LEU A 77 -7.74 3.03 -0.89
CA LEU A 77 -9.11 3.19 -0.42
C LEU A 77 -9.17 3.61 1.06
N VAL A 78 -8.35 3.02 1.93
CA VAL A 78 -8.28 3.43 3.34
C VAL A 78 -7.74 4.85 3.48
N GLU A 79 -6.72 5.25 2.71
CA GLU A 79 -6.23 6.63 2.66
C GLU A 79 -7.35 7.60 2.23
N ASN A 80 -8.22 7.21 1.31
CA ASN A 80 -9.39 8.02 0.93
C ASN A 80 -10.40 8.15 2.06
N SER A 81 -10.67 7.06 2.80
CA SER A 81 -11.56 7.10 3.98
C SER A 81 -11.00 7.99 5.10
N ILE A 82 -9.67 7.97 5.33
CA ILE A 82 -8.99 8.88 6.27
C ILE A 82 -9.16 10.33 5.82
N ASP A 83 -8.89 10.62 4.54
CA ASP A 83 -9.01 11.96 3.96
C ASP A 83 -10.46 12.47 3.98
N ALA A 84 -11.46 11.56 3.98
CA ALA A 84 -12.90 11.88 4.13
C ALA A 84 -13.32 12.09 5.61
N GLY A 85 -12.36 12.15 6.53
CA GLY A 85 -12.63 12.43 7.95
C GLY A 85 -13.32 11.28 8.70
N ALA A 86 -13.19 10.04 8.22
CA ALA A 86 -13.75 8.88 8.89
C ALA A 86 -13.15 8.70 10.30
N SER A 87 -13.99 8.39 11.28
CA SER A 87 -13.58 7.98 12.63
C SER A 87 -13.59 6.45 12.82
N GLN A 88 -14.22 5.72 11.88
CA GLN A 88 -14.26 4.27 11.86
C GLN A 88 -14.10 3.74 10.45
N ILE A 89 -13.19 2.78 10.27
CA ILE A 89 -12.91 2.12 8.99
C ILE A 89 -12.88 0.61 9.20
N VAL A 90 -13.72 -0.10 8.44
CA VAL A 90 -13.79 -1.57 8.45
C VAL A 90 -13.30 -2.08 7.10
N VAL A 91 -12.31 -2.96 7.12
CA VAL A 91 -11.73 -3.62 5.94
C VAL A 91 -12.07 -5.10 6.02
N GLU A 92 -12.85 -5.59 5.08
CA GLU A 92 -13.21 -7.01 4.94
C GLU A 92 -12.59 -7.53 3.65
N ILE A 93 -11.89 -8.65 3.73
CA ILE A 93 -11.23 -9.27 2.57
C ILE A 93 -11.55 -10.77 2.49
N GLU A 94 -11.63 -11.27 1.27
CA GLU A 94 -11.76 -12.69 0.97
C GLU A 94 -10.63 -13.11 0.03
N GLU A 95 -10.06 -14.31 0.27
CA GLU A 95 -8.93 -14.86 -0.50
C GLU A 95 -7.75 -13.89 -0.60
N ALA A 96 -7.38 -13.28 0.54
CA ALA A 96 -6.34 -12.26 0.61
C ALA A 96 -6.56 -11.04 -0.33
N GLY A 97 -7.83 -10.71 -0.60
CA GLY A 97 -8.25 -9.57 -1.41
C GLY A 97 -8.28 -9.83 -2.91
N LEU A 98 -8.11 -11.08 -3.36
CA LEU A 98 -8.23 -11.44 -4.78
C LEU A 98 -9.69 -11.59 -5.19
N LYS A 99 -10.51 -12.23 -4.34
CA LYS A 99 -11.92 -12.42 -4.57
C LYS A 99 -12.73 -11.18 -4.23
N SER A 100 -12.52 -10.62 -3.03
CA SER A 100 -13.24 -9.43 -2.59
C SER A 100 -12.40 -8.59 -1.62
N ILE A 101 -12.46 -7.28 -1.79
CA ILE A 101 -12.00 -6.25 -0.85
C ILE A 101 -13.17 -5.31 -0.62
N ARG A 102 -13.64 -5.22 0.63
CA ARG A 102 -14.71 -4.31 1.02
C ARG A 102 -14.19 -3.35 2.08
N ILE A 103 -14.35 -2.05 1.84
CA ILE A 103 -13.99 -1.01 2.79
C ILE A 103 -15.24 -0.20 3.09
N THR A 104 -15.55 -0.08 4.37
CA THR A 104 -16.69 0.70 4.87
C THR A 104 -16.17 1.74 5.84
N ASP A 105 -16.53 2.98 5.62
CA ASP A 105 -16.20 4.10 6.48
C ASP A 105 -17.46 4.92 6.85
N ASN A 106 -17.33 5.74 7.87
CA ASN A 106 -18.33 6.70 8.33
C ASN A 106 -17.92 8.16 8.07
N GLY A 107 -17.12 8.39 7.00
CA GLY A 107 -16.68 9.72 6.59
C GLY A 107 -17.80 10.58 5.99
N GLU A 108 -17.44 11.71 5.38
CA GLU A 108 -18.38 12.68 4.82
C GLU A 108 -19.24 12.16 3.65
N GLY A 109 -18.85 11.04 3.03
CA GLY A 109 -19.51 10.51 1.84
C GLY A 109 -19.21 11.34 0.58
N ILE A 110 -19.85 10.94 -0.54
CA ILE A 110 -19.70 11.60 -1.84
C ILE A 110 -21.07 12.07 -2.32
N ALA A 111 -21.16 13.32 -2.80
CA ALA A 111 -22.40 13.88 -3.36
C ALA A 111 -22.82 13.11 -4.61
N HIS A 112 -24.14 12.96 -4.83
CA HIS A 112 -24.70 12.18 -5.93
C HIS A 112 -24.14 12.57 -7.31
N ASP A 113 -24.01 13.85 -7.58
CA ASP A 113 -23.50 14.43 -8.82
C ASP A 113 -21.97 14.27 -8.99
N GLU A 114 -21.24 14.02 -7.90
CA GLU A 114 -19.79 13.79 -7.90
C GLU A 114 -19.41 12.31 -7.99
N VAL A 115 -20.34 11.36 -7.73
CA VAL A 115 -20.05 9.92 -7.69
C VAL A 115 -19.46 9.40 -9.01
N ALA A 116 -20.08 9.78 -10.16
CA ALA A 116 -19.54 9.40 -11.47
C ALA A 116 -18.19 10.07 -11.78
N LEU A 117 -17.98 11.28 -11.23
CA LEU A 117 -16.74 12.03 -11.40
C LEU A 117 -15.56 11.35 -10.65
N ALA A 118 -15.85 10.69 -9.54
CA ALA A 118 -14.85 9.98 -8.75
C ALA A 118 -14.14 8.84 -9.53
N LEU A 119 -14.76 8.32 -10.60
CA LEU A 119 -14.15 7.33 -11.51
C LEU A 119 -13.45 7.94 -12.73
N ARG A 120 -13.46 9.28 -12.86
CA ARG A 120 -12.71 9.95 -13.93
C ARG A 120 -11.27 10.21 -13.49
N ARG A 121 -10.34 10.03 -14.43
CA ARG A 121 -8.93 10.35 -14.19
C ARG A 121 -8.74 11.84 -13.96
N HIS A 122 -7.80 12.14 -13.07
CA HIS A 122 -7.44 13.51 -12.69
C HIS A 122 -8.59 14.30 -12.03
N ALA A 123 -9.68 13.62 -11.65
CA ALA A 123 -10.73 14.21 -10.85
C ALA A 123 -10.39 14.06 -9.36
N THR A 124 -10.26 15.18 -8.65
CA THR A 124 -9.91 15.21 -7.22
C THR A 124 -10.51 16.44 -6.55
N SER A 125 -11.00 16.28 -5.34
CA SER A 125 -11.43 17.38 -4.46
C SER A 125 -10.27 17.99 -3.64
N LYS A 126 -9.09 17.31 -3.65
CA LYS A 126 -8.00 17.53 -2.66
C LYS A 126 -6.99 18.62 -3.06
N ILE A 127 -6.87 18.92 -4.35
CA ILE A 127 -5.99 19.98 -4.88
C ILE A 127 -6.76 20.77 -5.95
N LYS A 128 -6.65 22.08 -5.93
CA LYS A 128 -7.35 22.98 -6.87
C LYS A 128 -6.38 23.85 -7.68
N ASN A 129 -5.17 24.05 -7.19
CA ASN A 129 -4.19 24.92 -7.81
C ASN A 129 -2.76 24.44 -7.56
N GLN A 130 -1.80 25.09 -8.21
CA GLN A 130 -0.39 24.74 -8.11
C GLN A 130 0.18 24.92 -6.69
N ALA A 131 -0.35 25.88 -5.92
CA ALA A 131 0.12 26.11 -4.55
C ALA A 131 -0.27 24.95 -3.62
N ASP A 132 -1.42 24.31 -3.85
CA ASP A 132 -1.86 23.13 -3.09
C ASP A 132 -0.90 21.94 -3.31
N LEU A 133 -0.30 21.83 -4.52
CA LEU A 133 0.65 20.75 -4.83
C LEU A 133 1.93 20.84 -3.96
N PHE A 134 2.32 22.04 -3.53
CA PHE A 134 3.47 22.24 -2.63
C PHE A 134 3.10 22.17 -1.15
N ARG A 135 1.80 22.08 -0.83
CA ARG A 135 1.28 22.03 0.55
C ARG A 135 0.34 20.85 0.77
N ILE A 136 0.68 19.70 0.20
CA ILE A 136 -0.17 18.51 0.30
C ILE A 136 -0.30 18.10 1.76
N ARG A 137 -1.53 18.17 2.29
CA ARG A 137 -1.89 17.71 3.63
C ARG A 137 -2.64 16.38 3.62
N THR A 138 -3.29 16.05 2.50
CA THR A 138 -4.03 14.81 2.31
C THR A 138 -3.12 13.65 1.95
N LEU A 139 -3.52 12.42 2.27
CA LEU A 139 -2.77 11.21 1.91
C LEU A 139 -2.87 10.92 0.39
N GLY A 140 -4.03 11.13 -0.23
CA GLY A 140 -4.22 11.08 -1.68
C GLY A 140 -4.35 12.48 -2.29
N PHE A 141 -3.99 12.66 -3.58
CA PHE A 141 -4.15 13.94 -4.28
C PHE A 141 -4.23 13.84 -5.81
N ARG A 142 -3.85 12.71 -6.40
CA ARG A 142 -3.70 12.58 -7.87
C ARG A 142 -5.01 12.33 -8.63
N GLY A 143 -6.08 11.88 -7.96
CA GLY A 143 -7.34 11.51 -8.62
C GLY A 143 -7.20 10.33 -9.59
N GLU A 144 -6.30 9.37 -9.28
CA GLU A 144 -6.00 8.23 -10.15
C GLU A 144 -6.32 6.87 -9.52
N ALA A 145 -6.49 6.80 -8.19
CA ALA A 145 -6.66 5.55 -7.48
C ALA A 145 -7.98 4.85 -7.86
N MET A 146 -9.12 5.55 -7.70
CA MET A 146 -10.44 4.99 -8.00
C MET A 146 -10.60 4.54 -9.47
N PRO A 147 -10.27 5.36 -10.49
CA PRO A 147 -10.34 4.92 -11.88
C PRO A 147 -9.38 3.77 -12.18
N SER A 148 -8.20 3.73 -11.56
CA SER A 148 -7.25 2.62 -11.72
C SER A 148 -7.78 1.32 -11.13
N ILE A 149 -8.39 1.35 -9.94
CA ILE A 149 -9.02 0.18 -9.33
C ILE A 149 -10.18 -0.31 -10.19
N ALA A 150 -11.10 0.59 -10.58
CA ALA A 150 -12.27 0.25 -11.40
C ALA A 150 -11.88 -0.38 -12.74
N SER A 151 -10.77 0.09 -13.37
CA SER A 151 -10.32 -0.42 -14.67
C SER A 151 -9.84 -1.88 -14.65
N VAL A 152 -9.51 -2.43 -13.48
CA VAL A 152 -8.97 -3.81 -13.33
C VAL A 152 -9.82 -4.70 -12.41
N SER A 153 -11.05 -4.28 -12.08
CA SER A 153 -11.95 -5.00 -11.17
C SER A 153 -13.42 -4.77 -11.51
N ILE A 154 -14.30 -5.40 -10.75
CA ILE A 154 -15.70 -5.02 -10.61
C ILE A 154 -15.79 -4.19 -9.33
N LEU A 155 -16.15 -2.92 -9.46
CA LEU A 155 -16.20 -1.97 -8.36
C LEU A 155 -17.64 -1.57 -8.10
N THR A 156 -18.11 -1.79 -6.86
CA THR A 156 -19.38 -1.27 -6.35
C THR A 156 -19.10 -0.20 -5.31
N LEU A 157 -19.61 1.01 -5.52
CA LEU A 157 -19.55 2.13 -4.59
C LEU A 157 -20.96 2.43 -4.10
N LEU A 158 -21.14 2.50 -2.79
CA LEU A 158 -22.37 2.90 -2.12
C LEU A 158 -22.01 4.02 -1.13
N THR A 159 -22.61 5.21 -1.28
CA THR A 159 -22.25 6.37 -0.48
C THR A 159 -23.45 7.26 -0.20
N ALA A 160 -23.41 7.98 0.93
CA ALA A 160 -24.37 9.00 1.28
C ALA A 160 -23.70 10.10 2.10
N GLN A 161 -24.08 11.35 1.86
CA GLN A 161 -23.70 12.48 2.69
C GLN A 161 -24.73 12.73 3.79
N GLU A 162 -24.33 13.42 4.84
CA GLU A 162 -25.24 13.84 5.90
C GLU A 162 -26.33 14.78 5.34
N GLY A 163 -27.58 14.53 5.70
CA GLY A 163 -28.74 15.29 5.23
C GLY A 163 -29.19 15.00 3.78
N ALA A 164 -28.51 14.09 3.06
CA ALA A 164 -28.98 13.66 1.74
C ALA A 164 -30.28 12.84 1.84
N ALA A 165 -31.23 13.07 0.92
CA ALA A 165 -32.50 12.33 0.90
C ALA A 165 -32.29 10.84 0.58
N HIS A 166 -31.28 10.53 -0.25
CA HIS A 166 -30.91 9.19 -0.66
C HIS A 166 -29.37 9.10 -0.80
N GLY A 167 -28.83 7.93 -0.58
CA GLY A 167 -27.48 7.59 -1.01
C GLY A 167 -27.43 7.26 -2.51
N THR A 168 -26.27 6.97 -3.01
CA THR A 168 -26.01 6.64 -4.41
C THR A 168 -25.26 5.33 -4.49
N LYS A 169 -25.74 4.42 -5.35
CA LYS A 169 -25.04 3.20 -5.75
C LYS A 169 -24.47 3.39 -7.15
N LEU A 170 -23.21 3.08 -7.33
CA LEU A 170 -22.54 3.01 -8.61
C LEU A 170 -21.90 1.61 -8.75
N VAL A 171 -22.08 0.97 -9.91
CA VAL A 171 -21.38 -0.26 -10.28
C VAL A 171 -20.60 0.02 -11.55
N ALA A 172 -19.30 -0.32 -11.51
CA ALA A 172 -18.41 -0.20 -12.66
C ALA A 172 -17.64 -1.50 -12.88
N LYS A 173 -17.49 -1.91 -14.14
CA LYS A 173 -16.76 -3.11 -14.55
C LYS A 173 -15.72 -2.77 -15.59
N GLY A 174 -14.44 -3.07 -15.29
CA GLY A 174 -13.35 -2.75 -16.22
C GLY A 174 -13.20 -1.27 -16.53
N GLY A 175 -13.71 -0.37 -15.65
CA GLY A 175 -13.69 1.08 -15.79
C GLY A 175 -14.94 1.69 -16.43
N GLU A 176 -15.86 0.88 -16.95
CA GLU A 176 -17.14 1.33 -17.52
C GLU A 176 -18.24 1.28 -16.45
N ILE A 177 -19.01 2.36 -16.32
CA ILE A 177 -20.14 2.46 -15.38
C ILE A 177 -21.30 1.68 -15.99
N GLU A 178 -21.73 0.61 -15.31
CA GLU A 178 -22.89 -0.21 -15.70
C GLU A 178 -24.18 0.26 -15.02
N GLU A 179 -24.08 0.72 -13.75
CA GLU A 179 -25.23 1.15 -12.97
C GLU A 179 -24.90 2.46 -12.21
N LEU A 180 -25.83 3.38 -12.16
CA LEU A 180 -25.79 4.57 -11.31
C LEU A 180 -27.24 4.90 -10.89
N GLU A 181 -27.56 4.63 -9.63
CA GLU A 181 -28.92 4.73 -9.13
C GLU A 181 -28.98 5.23 -7.68
N PRO A 182 -30.09 5.88 -7.27
CA PRO A 182 -30.34 6.16 -5.86
C PRO A 182 -30.44 4.86 -5.05
N ALA A 183 -29.85 4.86 -3.84
CA ALA A 183 -29.88 3.70 -2.97
C ALA A 183 -29.98 4.11 -1.50
N THR A 184 -30.44 3.19 -0.65
CA THR A 184 -30.39 3.38 0.80
C THR A 184 -28.99 3.10 1.30
N SER A 185 -28.37 4.07 1.97
CA SER A 185 -27.06 3.96 2.59
C SER A 185 -27.00 4.74 3.88
N PRO A 186 -26.29 4.28 4.91
CA PRO A 186 -25.87 5.15 6.00
C PRO A 186 -24.91 6.23 5.48
N VAL A 187 -24.70 7.29 6.26
CA VAL A 187 -23.69 8.32 6.00
C VAL A 187 -22.30 7.68 5.96
N GLY A 188 -21.49 8.08 4.99
CA GLY A 188 -20.17 7.53 4.74
C GLY A 188 -20.09 6.83 3.39
N THR A 189 -19.06 5.99 3.23
CA THR A 189 -18.80 5.30 1.95
C THR A 189 -18.50 3.82 2.17
N LYS A 190 -19.08 2.98 1.30
CA LYS A 190 -18.78 1.56 1.21
C LYS A 190 -18.35 1.24 -0.19
N ILE A 191 -17.11 0.77 -0.35
CA ILE A 191 -16.55 0.35 -1.63
C ILE A 191 -16.30 -1.15 -1.56
N THR A 192 -16.80 -1.88 -2.56
CA THR A 192 -16.52 -3.30 -2.75
C THR A 192 -15.81 -3.47 -4.09
N VAL A 193 -14.64 -4.10 -4.06
CA VAL A 193 -13.82 -4.43 -5.22
C VAL A 193 -13.79 -5.94 -5.33
N GLU A 194 -14.34 -6.48 -6.44
CA GLU A 194 -14.45 -7.91 -6.69
C GLU A 194 -13.66 -8.30 -7.93
N ASP A 195 -13.20 -9.55 -7.98
CA ASP A 195 -12.50 -10.15 -9.12
C ASP A 195 -11.30 -9.29 -9.59
N LEU A 196 -10.46 -8.86 -8.63
CA LEU A 196 -9.31 -8.02 -8.92
C LEU A 196 -8.39 -8.67 -9.97
N PHE A 197 -8.08 -7.92 -11.02
CA PHE A 197 -7.28 -8.34 -12.18
C PHE A 197 -7.97 -9.32 -13.14
N PHE A 198 -9.31 -9.45 -13.13
CA PHE A 198 -10.07 -10.35 -14.02
C PHE A 198 -9.72 -10.15 -15.50
N ASN A 199 -9.45 -8.91 -15.91
CA ASN A 199 -9.10 -8.53 -17.28
C ASN A 199 -7.59 -8.37 -17.53
N THR A 200 -6.75 -8.67 -16.54
CA THR A 200 -5.28 -8.61 -16.62
C THR A 200 -4.63 -9.88 -16.07
N PRO A 201 -4.87 -11.06 -16.70
CA PRO A 201 -4.46 -12.37 -16.16
C PRO A 201 -2.94 -12.53 -16.01
N ALA A 202 -2.14 -11.76 -16.76
CA ALA A 202 -0.70 -11.73 -16.58
C ALA A 202 -0.31 -11.26 -15.18
N ARG A 203 -1.03 -10.30 -14.59
CA ARG A 203 -0.76 -9.79 -13.23
C ARG A 203 -1.03 -10.84 -12.16
N LEU A 204 -2.08 -11.63 -12.29
CA LEU A 204 -2.37 -12.72 -11.36
C LEU A 204 -1.21 -13.72 -11.25
N LYS A 205 -0.45 -13.93 -12.32
CA LYS A 205 0.71 -14.82 -12.32
C LYS A 205 1.92 -14.28 -11.55
N TYR A 206 2.01 -12.97 -11.36
CA TYR A 206 3.10 -12.33 -10.61
C TYR A 206 2.79 -12.16 -9.12
N LEU A 207 1.54 -12.39 -8.71
CA LEU A 207 1.18 -12.35 -7.30
C LEU A 207 1.83 -13.50 -6.55
N LYS A 208 2.19 -13.21 -5.31
CA LYS A 208 2.74 -14.21 -4.39
C LYS A 208 1.64 -15.14 -3.87
N SER A 209 1.97 -15.98 -2.89
CA SER A 209 0.96 -16.78 -2.21
C SER A 209 -0.06 -15.89 -1.47
N GLN A 210 -1.29 -16.40 -1.29
CA GLN A 210 -2.34 -15.70 -0.53
C GLN A 210 -1.83 -15.25 0.86
N GLN A 211 -1.04 -16.11 1.54
CA GLN A 211 -0.43 -15.78 2.82
C GLN A 211 0.49 -14.54 2.74
N ALA A 212 1.25 -14.40 1.66
CA ALA A 212 2.14 -13.26 1.49
C ALA A 212 1.35 -11.98 1.16
N GLU A 213 0.30 -12.08 0.33
CA GLU A 213 -0.57 -10.92 0.02
C GLU A 213 -1.34 -10.47 1.27
N LEU A 214 -1.89 -11.41 2.07
CA LEU A 214 -2.51 -11.09 3.35
C LEU A 214 -1.54 -10.37 4.28
N SER A 215 -0.29 -10.84 4.37
CA SER A 215 0.73 -10.20 5.21
C SER A 215 1.02 -8.75 4.79
N HIS A 216 0.95 -8.44 3.49
CA HIS A 216 1.09 -7.07 2.99
C HIS A 216 -0.10 -6.19 3.37
N ILE A 217 -1.33 -6.73 3.31
CA ILE A 217 -2.54 -5.99 3.72
C ILE A 217 -2.48 -5.68 5.22
N VAL A 218 -2.15 -6.68 6.04
CA VAL A 218 -1.99 -6.52 7.50
C VAL A 218 -0.93 -5.47 7.83
N ASP A 219 0.24 -5.51 7.17
CA ASP A 219 1.32 -4.52 7.40
C ASP A 219 0.87 -3.09 7.09
N ILE A 220 0.17 -2.89 5.96
CA ILE A 220 -0.35 -1.56 5.57
C ILE A 220 -1.36 -1.06 6.59
N LEU A 221 -2.35 -1.88 6.94
CA LEU A 221 -3.40 -1.45 7.86
C LEU A 221 -2.86 -1.18 9.27
N ASN A 222 -1.92 -2.00 9.75
CA ASN A 222 -1.22 -1.75 11.00
C ASN A 222 -0.48 -0.42 11.00
N ARG A 223 0.20 -0.06 9.90
CA ARG A 223 0.88 1.23 9.79
C ARG A 223 -0.11 2.40 9.77
N LEU A 224 -1.21 2.29 9.01
CA LEU A 224 -2.24 3.33 8.97
C LEU A 224 -2.88 3.53 10.35
N SER A 225 -3.17 2.44 11.09
CA SER A 225 -3.73 2.54 12.44
C SER A 225 -2.75 3.12 13.48
N LEU A 226 -1.44 2.95 13.28
CA LEU A 226 -0.42 3.57 14.11
C LEU A 226 -0.17 5.04 13.75
N ALA A 227 -0.40 5.42 12.47
CA ALA A 227 -0.33 6.80 12.02
C ALA A 227 -1.54 7.62 12.49
N HIS A 228 -2.70 6.95 12.60
CA HIS A 228 -4.00 7.56 12.91
C HIS A 228 -4.66 6.86 14.11
N PRO A 229 -4.10 7.01 15.33
CA PRO A 229 -4.64 6.37 16.52
C PRO A 229 -6.04 6.88 16.93
N GLU A 230 -6.49 8.01 16.37
CA GLU A 230 -7.83 8.60 16.53
C GLU A 230 -8.91 7.87 15.73
N ILE A 231 -8.53 7.00 14.78
CA ILE A 231 -9.45 6.23 13.94
C ILE A 231 -9.53 4.79 14.42
N ALA A 232 -10.75 4.27 14.54
CA ALA A 232 -10.99 2.86 14.82
C ALA A 232 -10.87 2.03 13.54
N PHE A 233 -9.89 1.13 13.48
CA PHE A 233 -9.70 0.22 12.36
C PHE A 233 -10.09 -1.21 12.73
N THR A 234 -10.77 -1.90 11.82
CA THR A 234 -11.06 -3.34 11.95
C THR A 234 -10.67 -4.03 10.65
N LEU A 235 -9.88 -5.12 10.73
CA LEU A 235 -9.57 -6.00 9.61
C LEU A 235 -10.22 -7.36 9.82
N ILE A 236 -11.01 -7.78 8.84
CA ILE A 236 -11.66 -9.09 8.80
C ILE A 236 -11.16 -9.82 7.56
N ASN A 237 -10.63 -11.03 7.72
CA ASN A 237 -10.24 -11.91 6.62
C ASN A 237 -11.04 -13.20 6.67
N ASP A 238 -11.73 -13.54 5.58
CA ASP A 238 -12.57 -14.72 5.45
C ASP A 238 -13.52 -14.88 6.65
N GLY A 239 -14.16 -13.78 7.09
CA GLY A 239 -15.08 -13.72 8.23
C GLY A 239 -14.43 -13.71 9.60
N LYS A 240 -13.10 -13.77 9.71
CA LYS A 240 -12.37 -13.76 10.98
C LYS A 240 -11.72 -12.41 11.25
N GLU A 241 -11.99 -11.81 12.41
CA GLU A 241 -11.33 -10.59 12.88
C GLU A 241 -9.83 -10.86 13.10
N MET A 242 -8.98 -10.09 12.42
CA MET A 242 -7.51 -10.20 12.47
C MET A 242 -6.88 -9.12 13.36
N THR A 243 -7.34 -7.88 13.20
CA THR A 243 -6.82 -6.72 13.92
C THR A 243 -7.96 -5.76 14.23
N LYS A 244 -7.93 -5.15 15.42
CA LYS A 244 -8.87 -4.12 15.82
C LYS A 244 -8.19 -3.08 16.68
N THR A 245 -8.40 -1.79 16.37
CA THR A 245 -7.98 -0.64 17.18
C THR A 245 -9.19 0.16 17.63
N ALA A 246 -9.04 0.88 18.74
CA ALA A 246 -10.18 1.50 19.40
C ALA A 246 -10.49 2.94 18.95
N GLY A 247 -9.58 3.61 18.19
CA GLY A 247 -9.79 4.97 17.72
C GLY A 247 -9.85 6.04 18.82
N THR A 248 -9.09 5.85 19.91
CA THR A 248 -9.15 6.74 21.09
C THR A 248 -8.19 7.93 21.02
N GLY A 249 -7.38 8.05 19.99
CA GLY A 249 -6.28 9.02 19.89
C GLY A 249 -5.04 8.63 20.71
N ASN A 250 -5.10 7.52 21.46
CA ASN A 250 -3.98 7.07 22.28
C ASN A 250 -3.08 6.10 21.51
N LEU A 251 -1.90 6.57 21.10
CA LEU A 251 -0.95 5.75 20.32
C LEU A 251 -0.51 4.48 21.06
N ARG A 252 -0.38 4.50 22.40
CA ARG A 252 -0.04 3.29 23.19
C ARG A 252 -1.14 2.24 23.10
N GLN A 253 -2.41 2.65 23.06
CA GLN A 253 -3.52 1.73 22.85
C GLN A 253 -3.55 1.17 21.42
N ALA A 254 -3.25 1.99 20.41
CA ALA A 254 -3.09 1.51 19.04
C ALA A 254 -1.95 0.49 18.93
N ILE A 255 -0.80 0.75 19.58
CA ILE A 255 0.31 -0.20 19.68
C ILE A 255 -0.11 -1.52 20.33
N ALA A 256 -0.92 -1.46 21.39
CA ALA A 256 -1.44 -2.66 22.04
C ALA A 256 -2.39 -3.46 21.14
N GLY A 257 -3.20 -2.79 20.33
CA GLY A 257 -4.07 -3.43 19.34
C GLY A 257 -3.29 -4.13 18.22
N VAL A 258 -2.18 -3.51 17.77
CA VAL A 258 -1.35 -4.01 16.65
C VAL A 258 -0.32 -5.05 17.10
N TYR A 259 0.41 -4.80 18.19
CA TYR A 259 1.56 -5.61 18.60
C TYR A 259 1.34 -6.37 19.91
N GLY A 260 0.15 -6.25 20.50
CA GLY A 260 -0.23 -6.88 21.75
C GLY A 260 0.17 -6.07 23.00
N LEU A 261 -0.58 -6.26 24.08
CA LEU A 261 -0.42 -5.52 25.33
C LEU A 261 0.97 -5.71 25.96
N ALA A 262 1.54 -6.91 25.87
CA ALA A 262 2.88 -7.21 26.38
C ALA A 262 3.96 -6.38 25.69
N SER A 263 3.86 -6.17 24.36
CA SER A 263 4.78 -5.29 23.63
C SER A 263 4.57 -3.82 24.02
N ALA A 264 3.31 -3.37 24.11
CA ALA A 264 2.98 -1.98 24.42
C ALA A 264 3.47 -1.56 25.84
N LYS A 265 3.48 -2.48 26.80
CA LYS A 265 4.03 -2.23 28.15
C LYS A 265 5.55 -2.00 28.14
N LYS A 266 6.27 -2.58 27.19
CA LYS A 266 7.73 -2.46 27.02
C LYS A 266 8.12 -1.33 26.07
N MET A 267 7.21 -0.39 25.80
CA MET A 267 7.45 0.79 24.98
C MET A 267 7.58 2.04 25.84
N VAL A 268 8.57 2.86 25.53
CA VAL A 268 8.84 4.15 26.18
C VAL A 268 8.45 5.27 25.23
N ALA A 269 7.76 6.27 25.73
CA ALA A 269 7.45 7.47 24.97
C ALA A 269 8.72 8.27 24.67
N ILE A 270 8.80 8.81 23.47
CA ILE A 270 9.84 9.76 23.09
C ILE A 270 9.18 11.07 22.65
N GLU A 271 9.81 12.18 23.00
CA GLU A 271 9.41 13.51 22.57
C GLU A 271 10.67 14.38 22.46
N ASN A 272 10.80 15.10 21.35
CA ASN A 272 11.80 16.14 21.18
C ASN A 272 11.36 17.09 20.09
N ARG A 273 11.72 18.35 20.17
CA ARG A 273 11.37 19.33 19.15
C ARG A 273 12.43 20.41 19.02
N ASP A 274 12.52 20.99 17.83
CA ASP A 274 13.27 22.19 17.55
C ASP A 274 12.39 23.21 16.78
N LEU A 275 12.99 24.12 16.04
CA LEU A 275 12.25 25.13 15.26
C LEU A 275 11.56 24.56 14.03
N ASP A 276 12.08 23.47 13.46
CA ASP A 276 11.67 22.92 12.17
C ASP A 276 10.93 21.58 12.32
N PHE A 277 11.20 20.84 13.40
CA PHE A 277 10.73 19.47 13.59
C PHE A 277 10.14 19.26 14.98
N GLU A 278 9.06 18.48 15.03
CA GLU A 278 8.55 17.89 16.25
C GLU A 278 8.54 16.37 16.09
N VAL A 279 9.26 15.68 16.97
CA VAL A 279 9.41 14.22 16.96
C VAL A 279 8.73 13.67 18.20
N THR A 280 7.70 12.84 17.99
CA THR A 280 6.97 12.14 19.05
C THR A 280 6.83 10.67 18.72
N GLY A 281 6.53 9.83 19.71
CA GLY A 281 6.24 8.42 19.45
C GLY A 281 6.63 7.50 20.59
N PHE A 282 6.88 6.26 20.22
CA PHE A 282 7.26 5.20 21.15
C PHE A 282 8.39 4.34 20.59
N VAL A 283 9.33 3.97 21.45
CA VAL A 283 10.41 3.04 21.16
C VAL A 283 10.45 1.93 22.20
N SER A 284 10.82 0.72 21.80
CA SER A 284 10.89 -0.41 22.72
C SER A 284 12.09 -0.30 23.69
N LEU A 285 11.96 -0.85 24.88
CA LEU A 285 13.10 -1.15 25.73
C LEU A 285 14.10 -2.08 25.00
N PRO A 286 15.40 -2.05 25.32
CA PRO A 286 16.43 -2.86 24.65
C PRO A 286 16.18 -4.38 24.70
N GLU A 287 15.42 -4.87 25.64
CA GLU A 287 15.02 -6.27 25.77
C GLU A 287 13.99 -6.72 24.71
N LEU A 288 13.17 -5.79 24.21
CA LEU A 288 12.18 -6.06 23.15
C LEU A 288 12.74 -5.72 21.77
N THR A 289 13.36 -6.69 21.14
CA THR A 289 13.96 -6.53 19.80
C THR A 289 13.38 -7.46 18.75
N ARG A 290 13.65 -7.17 17.51
CA ARG A 290 13.22 -7.94 16.33
C ARG A 290 14.42 -8.26 15.43
N ALA A 291 14.28 -9.30 14.59
CA ALA A 291 15.33 -9.74 13.68
C ALA A 291 15.45 -8.86 12.42
N ASN A 292 14.45 -8.04 12.13
CA ASN A 292 14.42 -7.20 10.94
C ASN A 292 13.87 -5.80 11.23
N ARG A 293 14.04 -4.87 10.26
CA ARG A 293 13.64 -3.46 10.38
C ARG A 293 12.16 -3.19 10.13
N ASN A 294 11.36 -4.21 9.81
CA ASN A 294 9.95 -4.03 9.44
C ASN A 294 9.09 -3.49 10.59
N TYR A 295 9.60 -3.59 11.82
CA TYR A 295 8.95 -3.08 13.03
C TYR A 295 9.33 -1.64 13.37
N ILE A 296 10.08 -0.98 12.51
CA ILE A 296 10.33 0.45 12.59
C ILE A 296 9.34 1.13 11.64
N SER A 297 8.46 1.93 12.20
CA SER A 297 7.47 2.73 11.47
C SER A 297 7.78 4.21 11.67
N LEU A 298 8.09 4.88 10.57
CA LEU A 298 8.35 6.32 10.52
C LEU A 298 7.21 7.00 9.79
N PHE A 299 6.68 8.06 10.35
CA PHE A 299 5.62 8.85 9.76
C PHE A 299 6.04 10.31 9.67
N ILE A 300 5.77 10.94 8.53
CA ILE A 300 5.89 12.40 8.34
C ILE A 300 4.49 12.94 8.04
N ASN A 301 4.00 13.82 8.90
CA ASN A 301 2.68 14.42 8.79
C ASN A 301 1.57 13.36 8.54
N GLY A 302 1.59 12.25 9.29
CA GLY A 302 0.66 11.12 9.16
C GLY A 302 0.98 10.12 8.04
N ARG A 303 1.93 10.40 7.16
CA ARG A 303 2.32 9.55 6.04
C ARG A 303 3.46 8.60 6.39
N TYR A 304 3.26 7.30 6.20
CA TYR A 304 4.35 6.32 6.36
C TYR A 304 5.46 6.52 5.32
N ILE A 305 6.70 6.56 5.79
CA ILE A 305 7.89 6.70 4.97
C ILE A 305 8.91 5.58 5.21
N LYS A 306 9.73 5.33 4.20
CA LYS A 306 10.95 4.51 4.31
C LYS A 306 12.15 5.41 4.11
N ASN A 307 12.96 5.57 5.15
CA ASN A 307 14.18 6.35 5.07
C ASN A 307 15.29 5.62 5.82
N PHE A 308 16.37 5.31 5.08
CA PHE A 308 17.49 4.54 5.63
C PHE A 308 18.27 5.34 6.69
N LEU A 309 18.44 6.66 6.47
CA LEU A 309 19.23 7.52 7.36
C LEU A 309 18.48 7.74 8.68
N LEU A 310 17.17 7.96 8.64
CA LEU A 310 16.36 8.06 9.85
C LEU A 310 16.31 6.74 10.63
N ASN A 311 16.23 5.60 9.93
CA ASN A 311 16.36 4.28 10.57
C ASN A 311 17.71 4.11 11.28
N ARG A 312 18.81 4.63 10.69
CA ARG A 312 20.11 4.63 11.32
C ARG A 312 20.15 5.53 12.57
N ALA A 313 19.56 6.72 12.49
CA ALA A 313 19.46 7.63 13.63
C ALA A 313 18.73 6.99 14.83
N ILE A 314 17.70 6.17 14.56
CA ILE A 314 17.03 5.38 15.61
C ILE A 314 18.02 4.44 16.29
N LEU A 315 18.79 3.68 15.52
CA LEU A 315 19.78 2.73 16.07
C LEU A 315 20.90 3.45 16.82
N ASP A 316 21.37 4.59 16.29
CA ASP A 316 22.39 5.43 16.93
C ASP A 316 21.90 5.95 18.31
N GLY A 317 20.59 6.26 18.46
CA GLY A 317 19.98 6.66 19.73
C GLY A 317 20.00 5.56 20.81
N TYR A 318 19.95 4.30 20.43
CA TYR A 318 20.13 3.18 21.35
C TYR A 318 21.61 2.98 21.75
N GLY A 319 22.54 3.33 20.87
CA GLY A 319 23.98 3.13 21.10
C GLY A 319 24.32 1.67 21.42
N SER A 320 25.08 1.44 22.49
CA SER A 320 25.53 0.09 22.93
C SER A 320 24.43 -0.73 23.63
N LYS A 321 23.25 -0.16 23.91
CA LYS A 321 22.15 -0.86 24.60
C LYS A 321 21.44 -1.88 23.69
N LEU A 322 21.60 -1.78 22.37
CA LEU A 322 20.99 -2.69 21.40
C LEU A 322 21.99 -3.76 20.97
N MET A 323 21.57 -5.00 20.98
CA MET A 323 22.39 -6.12 20.48
C MET A 323 22.66 -5.98 18.99
N VAL A 324 23.88 -6.32 18.55
CA VAL A 324 24.29 -6.29 17.15
C VAL A 324 23.36 -7.17 16.30
N GLY A 325 22.90 -6.63 15.17
CA GLY A 325 21.98 -7.34 14.26
C GLY A 325 20.52 -7.41 14.74
N ARG A 326 20.18 -6.74 15.85
CA ARG A 326 18.79 -6.63 16.33
C ARG A 326 18.25 -5.22 16.08
N PHE A 327 16.94 -5.13 15.94
CA PHE A 327 16.22 -3.90 15.66
C PHE A 327 15.14 -3.65 16.72
N PRO A 328 14.92 -2.42 17.14
CA PRO A 328 13.86 -2.11 18.09
C PRO A 328 12.49 -2.15 17.39
N LEU A 329 11.44 -2.26 18.18
CA LEU A 329 10.10 -1.84 17.78
C LEU A 329 10.04 -0.33 17.98
N ALA A 330 9.79 0.46 16.92
CA ALA A 330 9.76 1.91 16.97
C ALA A 330 8.62 2.47 16.12
N ILE A 331 7.86 3.38 16.70
CA ILE A 331 6.77 4.12 16.03
C ILE A 331 7.08 5.60 16.27
N ILE A 332 7.51 6.30 15.23
CA ILE A 332 7.97 7.68 15.33
C ILE A 332 7.16 8.56 14.39
N ASN A 333 6.49 9.53 14.94
CA ASN A 333 5.75 10.56 14.24
C ASN A 333 6.60 11.83 14.17
N ILE A 334 6.78 12.37 12.98
CA ILE A 334 7.54 13.57 12.70
C ILE A 334 6.56 14.59 12.12
N GLN A 335 6.40 15.70 12.81
CA GLN A 335 5.70 16.87 12.27
C GLN A 335 6.74 17.82 11.69
N ILE A 336 6.49 18.30 10.49
CA ILE A 336 7.41 19.14 9.71
C ILE A 336 6.60 20.10 8.84
N ASP A 337 7.12 21.31 8.61
CA ASP A 337 6.54 22.19 7.62
C ASP A 337 6.59 21.51 6.23
N PRO A 338 5.48 21.42 5.49
CA PRO A 338 5.44 20.82 4.16
C PRO A 338 6.50 21.36 3.18
N TYR A 339 6.96 22.58 3.33
CA TYR A 339 8.05 23.14 2.49
C TYR A 339 9.42 22.51 2.74
N LEU A 340 9.62 21.85 3.87
CA LEU A 340 10.86 21.15 4.21
C LEU A 340 10.87 19.69 3.75
N ALA A 341 9.74 19.17 3.25
CA ALA A 341 9.58 17.79 2.80
C ALA A 341 8.99 17.73 1.39
N ASP A 342 9.74 17.15 0.43
CA ASP A 342 9.20 16.81 -0.88
C ASP A 342 8.73 15.36 -0.89
N VAL A 343 7.41 15.17 -0.92
CA VAL A 343 6.75 13.84 -0.93
C VAL A 343 6.46 13.33 -2.34
N ASN A 344 6.69 14.13 -3.38
CA ASN A 344 6.39 13.76 -4.76
C ASN A 344 7.58 13.10 -5.49
N VAL A 345 8.35 12.29 -4.79
CA VAL A 345 9.57 11.66 -5.32
C VAL A 345 9.26 10.33 -6.02
N HIS A 346 8.32 9.53 -5.49
CA HIS A 346 7.99 8.19 -5.99
C HIS A 346 6.46 7.97 -6.06
N PRO A 347 5.94 7.16 -7.02
CA PRO A 347 4.50 6.85 -7.14
C PRO A 347 3.90 6.27 -5.84
N THR A 348 4.64 5.42 -5.12
CA THR A 348 4.19 4.85 -3.84
C THR A 348 4.21 5.84 -2.67
N LYS A 349 4.77 7.04 -2.87
CA LYS A 349 4.87 8.12 -1.88
C LYS A 349 5.61 7.73 -0.57
N GLN A 350 6.40 6.66 -0.59
CA GLN A 350 7.14 6.16 0.59
C GLN A 350 8.54 6.76 0.72
N GLU A 351 9.07 7.37 -0.34
CA GLU A 351 10.35 8.07 -0.33
C GLU A 351 10.08 9.57 -0.28
N VAL A 352 10.68 10.24 0.70
CA VAL A 352 10.54 11.68 0.94
C VAL A 352 11.93 12.27 1.00
N ARG A 353 12.15 13.37 0.28
CA ARG A 353 13.34 14.21 0.44
C ARG A 353 13.08 15.21 1.55
N ILE A 354 13.96 15.24 2.55
CA ILE A 354 13.83 16.09 3.71
C ILE A 354 14.97 17.12 3.68
N SER A 355 14.61 18.40 3.72
CA SER A 355 15.58 19.45 3.99
C SER A 355 16.06 19.33 5.42
N LYS A 356 17.33 19.63 5.70
CA LYS A 356 17.93 19.55 7.05
C LYS A 356 17.85 18.13 7.69
N GLU A 357 18.00 17.09 6.86
CA GLU A 357 17.88 15.69 7.31
C GLU A 357 18.84 15.32 8.43
N ARG A 358 20.04 15.96 8.48
CA ARG A 358 21.04 15.72 9.53
C ARG A 358 20.57 16.23 10.89
N GLU A 359 19.92 17.38 10.93
CA GLU A 359 19.34 17.96 12.13
C GLU A 359 18.23 17.06 12.67
N LEU A 360 17.35 16.58 11.80
CA LEU A 360 16.31 15.64 12.16
C LEU A 360 16.88 14.32 12.69
N MET A 361 17.95 13.77 12.07
CA MET A 361 18.64 12.58 12.58
C MET A 361 19.18 12.78 14.01
N ALA A 362 19.80 13.92 14.27
CA ALA A 362 20.31 14.25 15.60
C ALA A 362 19.16 14.37 16.63
N LEU A 363 18.06 15.01 16.23
CA LEU A 363 16.87 15.17 17.07
C LEU A 363 16.26 13.83 17.48
N ILE A 364 16.10 12.90 16.53
CA ILE A 364 15.60 11.54 16.78
C ILE A 364 16.55 10.78 17.69
N SER A 365 17.83 10.76 17.38
CA SER A 365 18.83 10.04 18.17
C SER A 365 18.87 10.53 19.62
N GLN A 366 18.81 11.85 19.83
CA GLN A 366 18.80 12.46 21.14
C GLN A 366 17.50 12.14 21.92
N ALA A 367 16.33 12.18 21.26
CA ALA A 367 15.06 11.83 21.89
C ALA A 367 15.10 10.41 22.46
N ILE A 368 15.59 9.45 21.67
CA ILE A 368 15.69 8.04 22.08
C ILE A 368 16.71 7.88 23.21
N ALA A 369 17.91 8.49 23.07
CA ALA A 369 18.94 8.39 24.09
C ALA A 369 18.49 8.96 25.44
N ASN A 370 17.75 10.07 25.44
CA ASN A 370 17.21 10.68 26.65
C ASN A 370 16.15 9.79 27.30
N ALA A 371 15.15 9.33 26.52
CA ALA A 371 14.09 8.46 27.02
C ALA A 371 14.62 7.15 27.63
N LEU A 372 15.68 6.58 27.03
CA LEU A 372 16.30 5.36 27.56
C LEU A 372 17.26 5.59 28.74
N LYS A 373 17.68 6.82 29.02
CA LYS A 373 18.44 7.15 30.24
C LYS A 373 17.54 7.28 31.45
N GLU A 374 16.31 7.74 31.26
CA GLU A 374 15.32 7.89 32.33
C GLU A 374 14.76 6.56 32.82
N GLN A 375 14.95 5.49 32.03
CA GLN A 375 14.50 4.15 32.42
C GLN A 375 15.59 3.43 33.23
N ASP A 376 15.18 2.84 34.35
CA ASP A 376 16.03 1.90 35.06
C ASP A 376 16.10 0.58 34.24
N LEU A 377 17.21 0.41 33.54
CA LEU A 377 17.44 -0.75 32.67
C LEU A 377 18.10 -1.93 33.38
N ILE A 378 18.32 -1.81 34.70
CA ILE A 378 18.84 -2.89 35.54
C ILE A 378 17.67 -3.82 35.82
N PRO A 379 17.72 -5.10 35.41
CA PRO A 379 16.68 -6.06 35.76
C PRO A 379 16.58 -6.15 37.31
N ASP A 380 15.37 -5.96 37.83
CA ASP A 380 15.15 -6.17 39.27
C ASP A 380 15.40 -7.65 39.58
N ALA A 381 16.44 -7.92 40.36
CA ALA A 381 16.84 -9.29 40.70
C ALA A 381 15.74 -10.04 41.46
N LEU A 382 14.77 -9.30 42.03
CA LEU A 382 13.65 -9.85 42.78
C LEU A 382 12.52 -10.39 41.88
N GLU A 383 12.33 -9.87 40.66
CA GLU A 383 11.33 -10.41 39.70
C GLU A 383 11.70 -11.78 39.13
N ASN A 384 13.00 -12.13 39.14
CA ASN A 384 13.48 -13.42 38.65
C ASN A 384 13.48 -14.55 39.70
N LEU A 385 13.03 -14.27 40.91
CA LEU A 385 12.96 -15.24 42.02
C LEU A 385 11.53 -15.67 42.42
N ALA A 386 10.52 -15.24 41.63
CA ALA A 386 9.13 -15.58 41.86
C ALA A 386 8.62 -16.67 40.88
#